data_1b0ce6b9e6596e90a7d77f86f8f81941
#
_entry.id   1b0ce6b9e6596e90a7d77f86f8f81941
#
_cell.length_a   1.000
_cell.length_b   1.000
_cell.length_c   1.000
_cell.angle_alpha   90.00
_cell.angle_beta   90.00
_cell.angle_gamma   90.00
#
_symmetry.space_group_name_H-M   'P 1'
#
loop_
_entity.id
_entity.type
_entity.pdbx_description
1 polymer ?
#
loop_
_entity_poly.entity_id
_entity_poly.type
_entity_poly.pdbx_seq_one_letter_code
_entity_poly.pdbx_strand_id
1 'polypeptide(L)'
;MGLDTVLIFKDGKLTNCKERKARIMKVKRIVSIFAVLLLCVCLITPISTDAAARVRVRTVKGVTSSYSGRMNYCYVNGKKIKLTKNPIFKKSGSYMGPVAAIFKNSGLKVKVTTKGNKMTLSYGPNTVVLKADSRKAVTNGVKSQMGAPVVHGTYTSTGRRRWIVPLKSVCTRLGINYKLSGGKIRISGTTKSSASNTTAPTTEDRRTETTDSKEKIKIVIDAGHGGSDSGASGNGMAEKNL
;
A
#
# COMPACT_ATOMS: atom_id res chain seq x y z
N MET A 1 -56.22 61.57 -11.28
CA MET A 1 -55.39 60.49 -10.67
C MET A 1 -53.94 60.78 -11.00
N GLY A 2 -53.24 61.50 -10.10
CA GLY A 2 -51.83 61.90 -10.31
C GLY A 2 -50.88 60.78 -9.99
N LEU A 3 -50.03 60.43 -10.94
CA LEU A 3 -48.93 59.51 -10.75
C LEU A 3 -47.77 60.29 -10.10
N ASP A 4 -47.62 60.14 -8.79
CA ASP A 4 -46.47 60.70 -8.05
C ASP A 4 -45.19 59.94 -8.46
N THR A 5 -44.51 60.48 -9.47
CA THR A 5 -43.18 59.94 -9.88
C THR A 5 -42.15 60.79 -9.10
N VAL A 6 -41.66 60.25 -7.99
CA VAL A 6 -40.58 60.85 -7.22
C VAL A 6 -39.26 60.63 -7.96
N LEU A 7 -38.70 61.72 -8.48
CA LEU A 7 -37.37 61.76 -9.10
C LEU A 7 -36.35 62.23 -8.08
N ILE A 8 -35.27 61.44 -7.88
CA ILE A 8 -34.18 61.81 -6.97
C ILE A 8 -32.96 62.17 -7.81
N PHE A 9 -32.40 63.34 -7.57
CA PHE A 9 -31.18 63.81 -8.19
C PHE A 9 -29.98 63.44 -7.33
N LYS A 10 -29.08 62.56 -7.86
CA LYS A 10 -27.84 62.23 -7.21
C LYS A 10 -26.74 61.99 -8.29
N ASP A 11 -25.57 62.57 -8.07
CA ASP A 11 -24.38 62.47 -8.95
C ASP A 11 -24.64 62.81 -10.42
N GLY A 12 -25.39 63.92 -10.64
CA GLY A 12 -25.61 64.46 -11.98
C GLY A 12 -26.60 63.72 -12.88
N LYS A 13 -27.28 62.71 -12.34
CA LYS A 13 -28.26 61.88 -13.10
C LYS A 13 -29.59 61.77 -12.39
N LEU A 14 -30.67 62.04 -13.14
CA LEU A 14 -32.06 61.81 -12.71
C LEU A 14 -32.36 60.31 -12.79
N THR A 15 -32.64 59.68 -11.64
CA THR A 15 -33.03 58.27 -11.61
C THR A 15 -34.41 58.11 -10.98
N ASN A 16 -35.25 57.32 -11.65
CA ASN A 16 -36.59 57.00 -11.17
C ASN A 16 -36.53 56.05 -9.96
N CYS A 17 -37.13 56.43 -8.85
CA CYS A 17 -37.16 55.65 -7.61
C CYS A 17 -37.75 54.23 -7.80
N LYS A 18 -38.71 54.07 -8.73
CA LYS A 18 -39.28 52.75 -9.09
C LYS A 18 -38.24 51.82 -9.75
N GLU A 19 -37.42 52.36 -10.66
CA GLU A 19 -36.36 51.53 -11.30
C GLU A 19 -35.26 51.10 -10.33
N ARG A 20 -34.91 51.97 -9.38
CA ARG A 20 -33.92 51.63 -8.35
C ARG A 20 -34.40 50.53 -7.42
N LYS A 21 -35.67 50.57 -6.97
CA LYS A 21 -36.32 49.52 -6.17
C LYS A 21 -36.39 48.21 -6.97
N ALA A 22 -36.73 48.25 -8.25
CA ALA A 22 -36.80 47.06 -9.12
C ALA A 22 -35.42 46.41 -9.33
N ARG A 23 -34.34 47.24 -9.51
CA ARG A 23 -32.97 46.70 -9.61
C ARG A 23 -32.53 46.05 -8.30
N ILE A 24 -32.79 46.67 -7.15
CA ILE A 24 -32.42 46.12 -5.84
C ILE A 24 -33.17 44.80 -5.58
N MET A 25 -34.44 44.68 -5.95
CA MET A 25 -35.20 43.45 -5.83
C MET A 25 -34.66 42.35 -6.73
N LYS A 26 -34.27 42.65 -7.98
CA LYS A 26 -33.64 41.68 -8.90
C LYS A 26 -32.31 41.19 -8.35
N VAL A 27 -31.45 42.06 -7.84
CA VAL A 27 -30.16 41.68 -7.24
C VAL A 27 -30.38 40.79 -6.00
N LYS A 28 -31.30 41.14 -5.11
CA LYS A 28 -31.63 40.33 -3.92
C LYS A 28 -32.11 38.91 -4.32
N ARG A 29 -32.96 38.81 -5.37
CA ARG A 29 -33.40 37.49 -5.88
C ARG A 29 -32.26 36.68 -6.46
N ILE A 30 -31.35 37.30 -7.23
CA ILE A 30 -30.20 36.63 -7.81
C ILE A 30 -29.25 36.11 -6.69
N VAL A 31 -28.95 36.96 -5.69
CA VAL A 31 -28.11 36.58 -4.55
C VAL A 31 -28.74 35.42 -3.75
N SER A 32 -30.07 35.45 -3.54
CA SER A 32 -30.79 34.38 -2.86
C SER A 32 -30.73 33.06 -3.65
N ILE A 33 -30.88 33.08 -4.98
CA ILE A 33 -30.77 31.91 -5.83
C ILE A 33 -29.35 31.33 -5.78
N PHE A 34 -28.32 32.18 -5.84
CA PHE A 34 -26.93 31.75 -5.71
C PHE A 34 -26.62 31.13 -4.34
N ALA A 35 -27.16 31.71 -3.26
CA ALA A 35 -27.01 31.18 -1.90
C ALA A 35 -27.65 29.78 -1.77
N VAL A 36 -28.85 29.59 -2.33
CA VAL A 36 -29.54 28.30 -2.34
C VAL A 36 -28.78 27.27 -3.19
N LEU A 37 -28.27 27.70 -4.35
CA LEU A 37 -27.47 26.82 -5.24
C LEU A 37 -26.15 26.37 -4.56
N LEU A 38 -25.47 27.31 -3.87
CA LEU A 38 -24.26 27.02 -3.10
C LEU A 38 -24.54 26.05 -1.96
N LEU A 39 -25.67 26.22 -1.27
CA LEU A 39 -26.10 25.31 -0.20
C LEU A 39 -26.41 23.89 -0.76
N CYS A 40 -27.07 23.81 -1.90
CA CYS A 40 -27.34 22.53 -2.58
C CYS A 40 -26.04 21.82 -3.02
N VAL A 41 -25.04 22.55 -3.52
CA VAL A 41 -23.75 21.97 -3.90
C VAL A 41 -23.02 21.40 -2.68
N CYS A 42 -23.12 22.05 -1.50
CA CYS A 42 -22.55 21.52 -0.26
C CYS A 42 -23.25 20.23 0.23
N LEU A 43 -24.52 20.03 -0.11
CA LEU A 43 -25.28 18.84 0.28
C LEU A 43 -25.04 17.65 -0.67
N ILE A 44 -24.49 17.89 -1.87
CA ILE A 44 -24.19 16.85 -2.88
C ILE A 44 -22.74 16.35 -2.76
N THR A 45 -21.93 16.89 -1.86
CA THR A 45 -20.62 16.26 -1.59
C THR A 45 -20.90 14.84 -1.11
N PRO A 46 -20.48 13.79 -1.86
CA PRO A 46 -20.62 12.45 -1.37
C PRO A 46 -19.81 12.38 -0.07
N ILE A 47 -20.49 12.25 1.05
CA ILE A 47 -19.86 11.82 2.29
C ILE A 47 -19.26 10.47 1.91
N SER A 48 -17.95 10.45 1.66
CA SER A 48 -17.20 9.24 1.42
C SER A 48 -17.34 8.43 2.71
N THR A 49 -18.37 7.60 2.75
CA THR A 49 -18.58 6.66 3.84
C THR A 49 -17.44 5.65 3.74
N ASP A 50 -16.33 5.94 4.41
CA ASP A 50 -15.16 5.07 4.56
C ASP A 50 -15.55 3.71 5.20
N ALA A 51 -16.80 3.59 5.64
CA ALA A 51 -17.42 2.37 6.13
C ALA A 51 -17.48 1.23 5.08
N ALA A 52 -17.62 1.54 3.79
CA ALA A 52 -17.63 0.53 2.72
C ALA A 52 -16.22 -0.03 2.40
N ALA A 53 -15.17 0.65 2.80
CA ALA A 53 -13.78 0.27 2.52
C ALA A 53 -13.14 -0.64 3.57
N ARG A 54 -13.82 -0.92 4.69
CA ARG A 54 -13.26 -1.72 5.79
C ARG A 54 -13.38 -3.22 5.53
N VAL A 55 -12.34 -3.96 5.91
CA VAL A 55 -12.30 -5.42 5.84
C VAL A 55 -12.50 -6.00 7.23
N ARG A 56 -13.52 -6.83 7.42
CA ARG A 56 -13.80 -7.49 8.69
C ARG A 56 -13.27 -8.92 8.67
N VAL A 57 -12.50 -9.29 9.67
CA VAL A 57 -11.94 -10.62 9.84
C VAL A 57 -12.21 -11.10 11.26
N ARG A 58 -12.81 -12.28 11.37
CA ARG A 58 -13.04 -12.97 12.65
C ARG A 58 -11.90 -13.95 12.90
N THR A 59 -11.20 -13.79 14.01
CA THR A 59 -10.12 -14.69 14.41
C THR A 59 -10.67 -16.05 14.89
N VAL A 60 -9.80 -17.05 15.05
CA VAL A 60 -10.18 -18.35 15.61
C VAL A 60 -10.76 -18.22 17.03
N LYS A 61 -10.30 -17.23 17.77
CA LYS A 61 -10.81 -16.92 19.13
C LYS A 61 -12.17 -16.22 19.15
N GLY A 62 -12.82 -16.07 17.98
CA GLY A 62 -14.15 -15.45 17.86
C GLY A 62 -14.15 -13.92 17.78
N VAL A 63 -13.03 -13.26 18.00
CA VAL A 63 -12.91 -11.79 17.95
C VAL A 63 -12.99 -11.31 16.51
N THR A 64 -13.93 -10.41 16.23
CA THR A 64 -14.04 -9.74 14.93
C THR A 64 -13.37 -8.39 14.98
N SER A 65 -12.42 -8.16 14.09
CA SER A 65 -11.71 -6.90 13.93
C SER A 65 -12.00 -6.27 12.56
N SER A 66 -12.05 -4.95 12.52
CA SER A 66 -12.27 -4.15 11.31
C SER A 66 -10.99 -3.45 10.91
N TYR A 67 -10.57 -3.60 9.66
CA TYR A 67 -9.30 -3.10 9.14
C TYR A 67 -9.53 -2.15 7.97
N SER A 68 -8.69 -1.12 7.85
CA SER A 68 -8.64 -0.16 6.75
C SER A 68 -7.72 -0.62 5.60
N GLY A 69 -7.58 0.22 4.58
CA GLY A 69 -6.63 -0.03 3.48
C GLY A 69 -7.01 -1.23 2.62
N ARG A 70 -8.31 -1.40 2.36
CA ARG A 70 -8.84 -2.47 1.50
C ARG A 70 -8.29 -2.37 0.07
N MET A 71 -7.73 -3.48 -0.42
CA MET A 71 -7.32 -3.63 -1.82
C MET A 71 -7.94 -4.90 -2.40
N ASN A 72 -8.69 -4.75 -3.47
CA ASN A 72 -9.46 -5.83 -4.11
C ASN A 72 -8.65 -6.61 -5.15
N TYR A 73 -7.38 -6.24 -5.38
CA TYR A 73 -6.47 -6.93 -6.30
C TYR A 73 -5.01 -6.61 -5.96
N CYS A 74 -4.12 -7.44 -6.43
CA CYS A 74 -2.68 -7.21 -6.52
C CYS A 74 -2.16 -7.76 -7.86
N TYR A 75 -0.91 -7.51 -8.18
CA TYR A 75 -0.26 -8.09 -9.35
C TYR A 75 0.77 -9.12 -8.90
N VAL A 76 0.75 -10.29 -9.54
CA VAL A 76 1.73 -11.34 -9.30
C VAL A 76 2.30 -11.77 -10.65
N ASN A 77 3.61 -11.64 -10.84
CA ASN A 77 4.31 -11.85 -12.12
C ASN A 77 3.60 -11.11 -13.28
N GLY A 78 3.24 -9.83 -13.05
CA GLY A 78 2.49 -9.01 -14.03
C GLY A 78 0.99 -9.31 -14.12
N LYS A 79 0.53 -10.48 -13.71
CA LYS A 79 -0.88 -10.89 -13.79
C LYS A 79 -1.69 -10.28 -12.64
N LYS A 80 -2.85 -9.69 -12.97
CA LYS A 80 -3.80 -9.15 -11.98
C LYS A 80 -4.54 -10.26 -11.27
N ILE A 81 -4.36 -10.37 -9.95
CA ILE A 81 -5.06 -11.33 -9.09
C ILE A 81 -6.23 -10.63 -8.41
N LYS A 82 -7.45 -11.03 -8.73
CA LYS A 82 -8.68 -10.51 -8.11
C LYS A 82 -8.83 -11.05 -6.69
N LEU A 83 -9.00 -10.16 -5.70
CA LEU A 83 -9.12 -10.45 -4.27
C LEU A 83 -10.41 -9.89 -3.67
N THR A 84 -11.43 -9.61 -4.48
CA THR A 84 -12.70 -9.01 -4.05
C THR A 84 -13.38 -9.76 -2.91
N LYS A 85 -13.29 -11.10 -2.94
CA LYS A 85 -13.87 -11.99 -1.90
C LYS A 85 -13.02 -12.04 -0.63
N ASN A 86 -11.69 -11.88 -0.73
CA ASN A 86 -10.74 -11.92 0.38
C ASN A 86 -9.70 -10.80 0.18
N PRO A 87 -10.08 -9.54 0.39
CA PRO A 87 -9.23 -8.41 0.07
C PRO A 87 -8.00 -8.32 0.96
N ILE A 88 -6.97 -7.64 0.45
CA ILE A 88 -5.84 -7.19 1.24
C ILE A 88 -6.32 -6.04 2.14
N PHE A 89 -5.72 -5.91 3.32
CA PHE A 89 -6.00 -4.83 4.27
C PHE A 89 -4.74 -4.43 5.05
N LYS A 90 -4.77 -3.31 5.78
CA LYS A 90 -3.68 -2.88 6.65
C LYS A 90 -3.90 -3.34 8.09
N LYS A 91 -2.84 -3.90 8.71
CA LYS A 91 -2.78 -4.22 10.14
C LYS A 91 -1.39 -3.88 10.65
N SER A 92 -1.28 -3.09 11.73
CA SER A 92 0.00 -2.65 12.30
C SER A 92 0.97 -2.11 11.24
N GLY A 93 0.49 -1.22 10.35
CA GLY A 93 1.29 -0.64 9.27
C GLY A 93 1.60 -1.56 8.09
N SER A 94 1.33 -2.85 8.18
CA SER A 94 1.64 -3.85 7.15
C SER A 94 0.42 -4.19 6.29
N TYR A 95 0.62 -4.37 4.99
CA TYR A 95 -0.40 -4.93 4.12
C TYR A 95 -0.48 -6.44 4.31
N MET A 96 -1.65 -6.89 4.72
CA MET A 96 -1.98 -8.29 5.01
C MET A 96 -2.73 -8.91 3.83
N GLY A 97 -2.31 -10.07 3.36
CA GLY A 97 -2.95 -10.72 2.23
C GLY A 97 -3.17 -12.23 2.40
N PRO A 98 -4.19 -12.80 1.72
CA PRO A 98 -4.51 -14.22 1.79
C PRO A 98 -3.46 -15.07 1.07
N VAL A 99 -2.85 -16.02 1.79
CA VAL A 99 -1.74 -16.84 1.30
C VAL A 99 -2.12 -17.66 0.07
N ALA A 100 -3.27 -18.35 0.11
CA ALA A 100 -3.67 -19.24 -0.98
C ALA A 100 -3.84 -18.49 -2.31
N ALA A 101 -4.46 -17.32 -2.30
CA ALA A 101 -4.70 -16.56 -3.52
C ALA A 101 -3.41 -15.95 -4.10
N ILE A 102 -2.48 -15.50 -3.23
CA ILE A 102 -1.30 -14.73 -3.66
C ILE A 102 -0.09 -15.64 -3.90
N PHE A 103 0.11 -16.67 -3.08
CA PHE A 103 1.31 -17.48 -3.14
C PHE A 103 1.07 -18.88 -3.75
N LYS A 104 -0.10 -19.50 -3.51
CA LYS A 104 -0.38 -20.84 -4.01
C LYS A 104 -0.96 -20.82 -5.43
N ASN A 105 -1.94 -19.96 -5.69
CA ASN A 105 -2.76 -20.02 -6.92
C ASN A 105 -2.39 -18.95 -7.96
N SER A 106 -1.29 -18.24 -7.76
CA SER A 106 -0.89 -17.09 -8.60
C SER A 106 0.18 -17.38 -9.65
N GLY A 107 0.68 -18.62 -9.71
CA GLY A 107 1.80 -18.97 -10.58
C GLY A 107 3.19 -18.68 -10.02
N LEU A 108 3.30 -18.20 -8.76
CA LEU A 108 4.59 -18.03 -8.07
C LEU A 108 5.28 -19.34 -7.70
N LYS A 109 4.58 -20.48 -7.82
CA LYS A 109 5.11 -21.82 -7.45
C LYS A 109 5.60 -21.91 -5.99
N VAL A 110 5.04 -21.09 -5.08
CA VAL A 110 5.33 -21.20 -3.64
C VAL A 110 4.62 -22.43 -3.09
N LYS A 111 5.39 -23.36 -2.52
CA LYS A 111 4.84 -24.52 -1.81
C LYS A 111 4.29 -24.07 -0.46
N VAL A 112 3.03 -24.38 -0.17
CA VAL A 112 2.34 -24.00 1.07
C VAL A 112 1.88 -25.26 1.78
N THR A 113 2.37 -25.47 3.00
CA THR A 113 1.98 -26.60 3.87
C THR A 113 1.47 -26.04 5.20
N THR A 114 0.41 -26.62 5.72
CA THR A 114 -0.17 -26.23 7.02
C THR A 114 -0.28 -27.46 7.92
N LYS A 115 0.14 -27.31 9.18
CA LYS A 115 -0.02 -28.33 10.22
C LYS A 115 -0.45 -27.64 11.51
N GLY A 116 -1.69 -27.89 11.95
CA GLY A 116 -2.28 -27.22 13.12
C GLY A 116 -2.25 -25.70 12.99
N ASN A 117 -1.62 -25.02 13.93
CA ASN A 117 -1.48 -23.57 13.97
C ASN A 117 -0.17 -23.04 13.32
N LYS A 118 0.54 -23.89 12.58
CA LYS A 118 1.77 -23.57 11.85
C LYS A 118 1.53 -23.65 10.34
N MET A 119 2.21 -22.78 9.60
CA MET A 119 2.23 -22.76 8.15
C MET A 119 3.68 -22.65 7.69
N THR A 120 4.04 -23.46 6.71
CA THR A 120 5.34 -23.41 6.05
C THR A 120 5.16 -22.97 4.62
N LEU A 121 5.94 -21.99 4.20
CA LEU A 121 6.03 -21.47 2.84
C LEU A 121 7.43 -21.76 2.33
N SER A 122 7.57 -22.35 1.13
CA SER A 122 8.87 -22.60 0.49
C SER A 122 8.88 -22.07 -0.93
N TYR A 123 9.96 -21.36 -1.29
CA TYR A 123 10.20 -20.82 -2.62
C TYR A 123 11.70 -20.86 -2.94
N GLY A 124 12.07 -21.62 -3.96
CA GLY A 124 13.48 -21.93 -4.22
C GLY A 124 14.15 -22.53 -2.97
N PRO A 125 15.33 -22.04 -2.56
CA PRO A 125 16.02 -22.53 -1.36
C PRO A 125 15.41 -22.02 -0.05
N ASN A 126 14.53 -21.01 -0.10
CA ASN A 126 14.04 -20.34 1.08
C ASN A 126 12.79 -20.99 1.65
N THR A 127 12.80 -21.20 2.96
CA THR A 127 11.67 -21.75 3.73
C THR A 127 11.34 -20.84 4.89
N VAL A 128 10.06 -20.49 5.04
CA VAL A 128 9.55 -19.64 6.10
C VAL A 128 8.48 -20.38 6.88
N VAL A 129 8.69 -20.58 8.18
CA VAL A 129 7.72 -21.16 9.10
C VAL A 129 7.05 -20.04 9.91
N LEU A 130 5.74 -20.02 9.86
CA LEU A 130 4.88 -19.02 10.49
C LEU A 130 3.94 -19.70 11.49
N LYS A 131 3.59 -19.01 12.58
CA LYS A 131 2.58 -19.44 13.54
C LYS A 131 1.41 -18.46 13.54
N ALA A 132 0.19 -18.96 13.63
CA ALA A 132 -1.00 -18.12 13.76
C ALA A 132 -0.90 -17.22 15.00
N ASP A 133 -1.42 -16.00 14.89
CA ASP A 133 -1.44 -14.95 15.92
C ASP A 133 -0.06 -14.54 16.46
N SER A 134 1.02 -14.83 15.70
CA SER A 134 2.40 -14.52 16.07
C SER A 134 3.08 -13.61 15.05
N ARG A 135 3.95 -12.72 15.54
CA ARG A 135 4.89 -11.95 14.71
C ARG A 135 6.19 -12.72 14.44
N LYS A 136 6.46 -13.80 15.18
CA LYS A 136 7.68 -14.60 15.03
C LYS A 136 7.60 -15.40 13.73
N ALA A 137 8.68 -15.38 12.95
CA ALA A 137 8.91 -16.19 11.78
C ALA A 137 10.24 -16.92 11.93
N VAL A 138 10.35 -18.14 11.37
CA VAL A 138 11.62 -18.86 11.25
C VAL A 138 11.92 -18.96 9.76
N THR A 139 13.01 -18.36 9.32
CA THR A 139 13.45 -18.39 7.91
C THR A 139 14.74 -19.17 7.83
N ASN A 140 14.75 -20.28 7.11
CA ASN A 140 15.93 -21.15 6.98
C ASN A 140 16.59 -21.48 8.34
N GLY A 141 15.77 -21.74 9.38
CA GLY A 141 16.23 -22.00 10.75
C GLY A 141 16.40 -20.75 11.63
N VAL A 142 16.54 -19.56 11.05
CA VAL A 142 16.80 -18.32 11.79
C VAL A 142 15.48 -17.68 12.24
N LYS A 143 15.37 -17.36 13.55
CA LYS A 143 14.21 -16.70 14.14
C LYS A 143 14.28 -15.20 13.89
N SER A 144 13.15 -14.59 13.49
CA SER A 144 13.03 -13.15 13.27
C SER A 144 11.61 -12.65 13.52
N GLN A 145 11.42 -11.33 13.56
CA GLN A 145 10.10 -10.71 13.73
C GLN A 145 9.56 -10.12 12.42
N MET A 146 8.25 -10.17 12.24
CA MET A 146 7.53 -9.56 11.13
C MET A 146 6.86 -8.25 11.54
N GLY A 147 6.55 -7.38 10.59
CA GLY A 147 5.87 -6.12 10.81
C GLY A 147 4.47 -6.23 11.42
N ALA A 148 3.79 -7.36 11.21
CA ALA A 148 2.49 -7.64 11.81
C ALA A 148 2.33 -9.14 12.13
N PRO A 149 1.46 -9.52 13.10
CA PRO A 149 1.20 -10.93 13.38
C PRO A 149 0.43 -11.58 12.22
N VAL A 150 0.71 -12.86 11.99
CA VAL A 150 -0.07 -13.71 11.08
C VAL A 150 -1.49 -13.83 11.60
N VAL A 151 -2.47 -13.76 10.71
CA VAL A 151 -3.88 -13.95 11.06
C VAL A 151 -4.39 -15.25 10.42
N HIS A 152 -4.85 -16.18 11.22
CA HIS A 152 -5.65 -17.31 10.76
C HIS A 152 -7.10 -17.02 11.10
N GLY A 153 -7.86 -16.48 10.14
CA GLY A 153 -9.17 -15.93 10.41
C GLY A 153 -10.14 -16.04 9.24
N THR A 154 -11.40 -15.77 9.54
CA THR A 154 -12.53 -15.85 8.60
C THR A 154 -12.89 -14.45 8.13
N TYR A 155 -12.84 -14.21 6.82
CA TYR A 155 -13.42 -13.01 6.23
C TYR A 155 -14.95 -13.05 6.42
N THR A 156 -15.50 -12.07 7.11
CA THR A 156 -16.94 -12.04 7.39
C THR A 156 -17.80 -11.92 6.13
N SER A 157 -17.24 -11.30 5.08
CA SER A 157 -17.91 -11.16 3.78
C SER A 157 -18.11 -12.48 3.02
N THR A 158 -17.33 -13.51 3.34
CA THR A 158 -17.38 -14.80 2.60
C THR A 158 -17.56 -16.01 3.49
N GLY A 159 -17.49 -15.86 4.81
CA GLY A 159 -17.48 -16.98 5.75
C GLY A 159 -16.26 -17.91 5.63
N ARG A 160 -15.28 -17.58 4.79
CA ARG A 160 -14.15 -18.47 4.50
C ARG A 160 -12.95 -18.16 5.38
N ARG A 161 -12.44 -19.16 6.09
CA ARG A 161 -11.21 -19.08 6.87
C ARG A 161 -9.99 -19.09 5.95
N ARG A 162 -9.03 -18.20 6.24
CA ARG A 162 -7.81 -18.03 5.45
C ARG A 162 -6.61 -17.76 6.36
N TRP A 163 -5.44 -18.19 5.90
CA TRP A 163 -4.17 -17.70 6.39
C TRP A 163 -3.87 -16.37 5.72
N ILE A 164 -3.63 -15.35 6.51
CA ILE A 164 -3.43 -13.96 6.09
C ILE A 164 -2.11 -13.49 6.69
N VAL A 165 -1.18 -13.06 5.84
CA VAL A 165 0.19 -12.76 6.25
C VAL A 165 0.61 -11.36 5.86
N PRO A 166 1.59 -10.75 6.57
CA PRO A 166 2.19 -9.48 6.17
C PRO A 166 3.02 -9.69 4.90
N LEU A 167 2.51 -9.21 3.76
CA LEU A 167 3.00 -9.53 2.43
C LEU A 167 4.47 -9.15 2.23
N LYS A 168 4.86 -7.90 2.59
CA LYS A 168 6.26 -7.45 2.47
C LYS A 168 7.19 -8.37 3.25
N SER A 169 6.87 -8.63 4.53
CA SER A 169 7.72 -9.43 5.40
C SER A 169 7.91 -10.87 4.91
N VAL A 170 6.86 -11.47 4.33
CA VAL A 170 6.92 -12.83 3.81
C VAL A 170 7.65 -12.87 2.47
N CYS A 171 7.36 -11.93 1.57
CA CYS A 171 8.06 -11.85 0.28
C CYS A 171 9.57 -11.68 0.46
N THR A 172 10.01 -10.76 1.32
CA THR A 172 11.44 -10.56 1.59
C THR A 172 12.11 -11.84 2.08
N ARG A 173 11.47 -12.57 3.01
CA ARG A 173 12.02 -13.82 3.56
C ARG A 173 12.07 -14.98 2.57
N LEU A 174 11.17 -14.98 1.62
CA LEU A 174 11.15 -15.98 0.54
C LEU A 174 12.07 -15.60 -0.64
N GLY A 175 12.70 -14.42 -0.61
CA GLY A 175 13.46 -13.92 -1.77
C GLY A 175 12.55 -13.55 -2.95
N ILE A 176 11.31 -13.17 -2.67
CA ILE A 176 10.32 -12.73 -3.65
C ILE A 176 10.28 -11.20 -3.65
N ASN A 177 10.32 -10.61 -4.83
CA ASN A 177 10.27 -9.15 -4.96
C ASN A 177 8.87 -8.62 -4.61
N TYR A 178 8.84 -7.59 -3.75
CA TYR A 178 7.62 -6.89 -3.33
C TYR A 178 7.76 -5.40 -3.58
N LYS A 179 6.87 -4.82 -4.37
CA LYS A 179 6.82 -3.37 -4.62
C LYS A 179 5.40 -2.83 -4.38
N LEU A 180 5.32 -1.74 -3.62
CA LEU A 180 4.10 -0.94 -3.47
C LEU A 180 4.33 0.37 -4.21
N SER A 181 3.57 0.62 -5.26
CA SER A 181 3.70 1.83 -6.08
C SER A 181 2.32 2.23 -6.61
N GLY A 182 1.99 3.53 -6.53
CA GLY A 182 0.70 4.06 -6.97
C GLY A 182 -0.50 3.34 -6.34
N GLY A 183 -0.42 3.02 -5.04
CA GLY A 183 -1.49 2.29 -4.34
C GLY A 183 -1.70 0.84 -4.80
N LYS A 184 -0.75 0.26 -5.59
CA LYS A 184 -0.85 -1.09 -6.13
C LYS A 184 0.30 -1.95 -5.62
N ILE A 185 -0.01 -3.16 -5.16
CA ILE A 185 0.98 -4.15 -4.74
C ILE A 185 1.36 -5.00 -5.96
N ARG A 186 2.67 -5.08 -6.22
CA ARG A 186 3.29 -5.95 -7.22
C ARG A 186 4.22 -6.93 -6.54
N ILE A 187 4.08 -8.19 -6.87
CA ILE A 187 4.86 -9.31 -6.35
C ILE A 187 5.39 -10.07 -7.54
N SER A 188 6.70 -10.32 -7.60
CA SER A 188 7.30 -11.10 -8.68
C SER A 188 8.31 -12.08 -8.13
N GLY A 189 8.27 -13.30 -8.63
CA GLY A 189 9.30 -14.29 -8.35
C GLY A 189 10.62 -13.83 -8.96
N THR A 190 11.71 -14.13 -8.28
CA THR A 190 13.05 -14.05 -8.88
C THR A 190 13.18 -15.22 -9.84
N THR A 191 12.99 -14.99 -11.13
CA THR A 191 13.58 -15.90 -12.12
C THR A 191 15.09 -15.71 -12.05
N LYS A 192 15.86 -16.77 -11.92
CA LYS A 192 17.28 -16.72 -12.26
C LYS A 192 17.37 -16.24 -13.72
N SER A 193 17.77 -15.04 -13.92
CA SER A 193 18.02 -14.29 -15.16
C SER A 193 17.14 -13.06 -15.27
N SER A 194 17.69 -11.95 -14.87
CA SER A 194 17.75 -10.70 -15.63
C SER A 194 18.48 -9.67 -14.78
N ALA A 195 19.67 -9.38 -15.21
CA ALA A 195 20.38 -8.19 -14.80
C ALA A 195 19.45 -6.97 -14.95
N SER A 196 19.23 -6.27 -13.87
CA SER A 196 18.55 -4.98 -13.88
C SER A 196 19.45 -4.00 -14.62
N ASN A 197 19.06 -3.62 -15.82
CA ASN A 197 19.60 -2.44 -16.48
C ASN A 197 19.22 -1.21 -15.65
N THR A 198 20.12 -0.80 -14.78
CA THR A 198 20.19 0.58 -14.32
C THR A 198 21.13 1.28 -15.29
N THR A 199 20.56 2.09 -16.14
CA THR A 199 21.29 3.02 -17.00
C THR A 199 22.02 4.02 -16.13
N ALA A 200 23.34 3.96 -16.11
CA ALA A 200 24.23 5.03 -15.70
C ALA A 200 25.24 5.23 -16.85
N PRO A 201 25.72 6.45 -17.09
CA PRO A 201 26.29 6.84 -18.39
C PRO A 201 27.64 6.23 -18.68
N THR A 202 27.81 5.98 -19.94
CA THR A 202 28.96 5.52 -20.69
C THR A 202 30.23 6.30 -20.36
N THR A 203 31.33 5.59 -20.08
CA THR A 203 32.65 5.94 -20.58
C THR A 203 33.33 4.66 -21.04
N GLU A 204 33.67 4.65 -22.31
CA GLU A 204 34.36 3.58 -23.00
C GLU A 204 35.76 3.37 -22.39
N ASP A 205 36.15 2.12 -22.18
CA ASP A 205 37.45 1.67 -22.67
C ASP A 205 37.47 0.16 -22.95
N ARG A 206 38.06 -0.15 -24.04
CA ARG A 206 38.10 -1.38 -24.81
C ARG A 206 39.26 -2.24 -24.31
N ARG A 207 39.00 -3.48 -23.91
CA ARG A 207 39.99 -4.57 -24.15
C ARG A 207 39.32 -5.96 -24.09
N THR A 208 39.45 -6.60 -25.20
CA THR A 208 39.20 -8.01 -25.46
C THR A 208 40.14 -8.88 -24.66
N GLU A 209 39.65 -9.96 -24.02
CA GLU A 209 40.32 -11.26 -24.04
C GLU A 209 39.44 -12.41 -23.53
N THR A 210 39.59 -13.51 -24.14
CA THR A 210 38.98 -14.81 -24.28
C THR A 210 38.94 -15.68 -23.01
N THR A 211 37.83 -16.45 -22.90
CA THR A 211 37.70 -17.84 -22.38
C THR A 211 38.42 -18.29 -21.13
N ASP A 212 37.67 -18.53 -20.04
CA ASP A 212 37.59 -19.87 -19.43
C ASP A 212 36.43 -19.94 -18.42
N SER A 213 35.59 -20.96 -18.54
CA SER A 213 34.39 -21.14 -17.72
C SER A 213 34.74 -21.84 -16.41
N LYS A 214 35.11 -21.05 -15.40
CA LYS A 214 34.98 -21.44 -13.98
C LYS A 214 33.99 -20.49 -13.32
N GLU A 215 32.92 -21.03 -12.75
CA GLU A 215 31.97 -20.25 -11.94
C GLU A 215 32.73 -19.50 -10.84
N LYS A 216 32.98 -18.21 -11.07
CA LYS A 216 33.58 -17.35 -10.06
C LYS A 216 32.48 -17.00 -9.07
N ILE A 217 32.57 -17.54 -7.85
CA ILE A 217 31.76 -17.07 -6.71
C ILE A 217 32.21 -15.65 -6.41
N LYS A 218 31.34 -14.67 -6.67
CA LYS A 218 31.57 -13.27 -6.32
C LYS A 218 31.12 -13.05 -4.88
N ILE A 219 32.08 -12.98 -3.97
CA ILE A 219 31.84 -12.59 -2.56
C ILE A 219 32.01 -11.09 -2.51
N VAL A 220 30.98 -10.37 -2.12
CA VAL A 220 31.03 -8.94 -1.81
C VAL A 220 31.09 -8.83 -0.29
N ILE A 221 32.20 -8.34 0.23
CA ILE A 221 32.39 -8.01 1.64
C ILE A 221 32.16 -6.49 1.73
N ASP A 222 31.13 -6.09 2.44
CA ASP A 222 30.84 -4.67 2.76
C ASP A 222 31.38 -4.40 4.16
N ALA A 223 32.48 -3.66 4.25
CA ALA A 223 33.06 -3.25 5.52
C ALA A 223 32.21 -2.10 6.08
N GLY A 224 31.30 -2.41 7.01
CA GLY A 224 30.29 -1.49 7.50
C GLY A 224 30.78 -0.32 8.34
N HIS A 225 31.98 -0.38 8.94
CA HIS A 225 32.51 0.64 9.85
C HIS A 225 33.95 0.99 9.51
N GLY A 226 34.32 2.26 9.63
CA GLY A 226 35.69 2.75 9.35
C GLY A 226 35.84 4.25 9.59
N GLY A 227 37.07 4.76 9.48
CA GLY A 227 37.38 6.17 9.76
C GLY A 227 37.05 6.57 11.19
N SER A 228 36.18 7.55 11.37
CA SER A 228 35.68 8.01 12.68
C SER A 228 34.61 7.12 13.31
N ASP A 229 34.02 6.22 12.55
CA ASP A 229 33.01 5.28 13.04
C ASP A 229 33.66 3.97 13.47
N SER A 230 33.67 3.73 14.79
CA SER A 230 34.26 2.53 15.38
C SER A 230 33.36 1.31 15.36
N GLY A 231 32.05 1.46 15.03
CA GLY A 231 31.07 0.42 15.24
C GLY A 231 30.89 0.05 16.71
N ALA A 232 30.35 -1.13 16.97
CA ALA A 232 30.20 -1.65 18.31
C ALA A 232 31.58 -1.94 18.95
N SER A 233 31.74 -1.63 20.23
CA SER A 233 32.94 -1.94 21.00
C SER A 233 32.60 -2.78 22.24
N GLY A 234 33.40 -3.79 22.50
CA GLY A 234 33.27 -4.67 23.66
C GLY A 234 34.53 -5.48 23.90
N ASN A 235 34.80 -5.84 25.15
CA ASN A 235 35.97 -6.63 25.53
C ASN A 235 37.31 -6.09 25.02
N GLY A 236 37.46 -4.75 24.93
CA GLY A 236 38.67 -4.10 24.47
C GLY A 236 38.88 -4.11 22.95
N MET A 237 37.93 -4.57 22.15
CA MET A 237 37.98 -4.58 20.69
C MET A 237 36.89 -3.71 20.10
N ALA A 238 37.20 -3.03 18.99
CA ALA A 238 36.23 -2.29 18.19
C ALA A 238 35.93 -3.05 16.87
N GLU A 239 34.68 -3.04 16.40
CA GLU A 239 34.22 -3.78 15.23
C GLU A 239 35.00 -3.43 13.96
N LYS A 240 35.46 -2.17 13.84
CA LYS A 240 36.32 -1.73 12.71
C LYS A 240 37.70 -2.42 12.63
N ASN A 241 38.11 -3.10 13.68
CA ASN A 241 39.41 -3.77 13.76
C ASN A 241 39.32 -5.30 13.57
N LEU A 242 38.13 -5.79 13.27
CA LEU A 242 37.85 -7.20 12.91
C LEU A 242 37.89 -7.38 11.41
#